data_b266c002b3aae8dc37ddb668aa9c558a
#
_entry.id   b266c002b3aae8dc37ddb668aa9c558a
#
_cell.length_a   1.000
_cell.length_b   1.000
_cell.length_c   1.000
_cell.angle_alpha   90.00
_cell.angle_beta   90.00
_cell.angle_gamma   90.00
#
_symmetry.space_group_name_H-M   'P 1'
#
loop_
_entity.id
_entity.type
_entity.pdbx_description
1 polymer ?
#
loop_
_entity_poly.entity_id
_entity_poly.type
_entity_poly.pdbx_seq_one_letter_code
_entity_poly.pdbx_strand_id
1 'polypeptide(L)'
;KNSEFDDKLVYGCAYASSLASGGKNITKVFESECLKRFDDSFVESVKSTVAIMSLNNVWYKFRDAMPNNEMKMAPQRMRVNIMRDYAGLDKILFETFSLCISAVNGCNFCIKSHTELLLENGKSKDYIYNIGRIASIVVAASKIESID
;
A
#
# COMPACT_ATOMS: atom_id res chain seq x y z
N LYS A 1 -14.59 -0.05 20.93
CA LYS A 1 -13.26 -0.39 20.43
C LYS A 1 -13.40 -1.13 19.11
N ASN A 2 -12.77 -0.63 18.07
CA ASN A 2 -12.93 -1.18 16.74
C ASN A 2 -11.84 -2.22 16.44
N SER A 3 -12.21 -3.50 16.40
CA SER A 3 -11.29 -4.60 16.12
C SER A 3 -10.70 -4.57 14.71
N GLU A 4 -11.25 -3.74 13.80
CA GLU A 4 -10.69 -3.57 12.46
C GLU A 4 -9.33 -2.87 12.47
N PHE A 5 -9.01 -2.12 13.53
CA PHE A 5 -7.79 -1.30 13.60
C PHE A 5 -6.81 -1.89 14.60
N ASP A 6 -6.31 -3.09 14.32
CA ASP A 6 -5.29 -3.72 15.15
C ASP A 6 -3.89 -3.15 14.84
N ASP A 7 -2.92 -3.54 15.66
CA ASP A 7 -1.55 -3.04 15.53
C ASP A 7 -0.92 -3.39 14.19
N LYS A 8 -1.16 -4.59 13.66
CA LYS A 8 -0.61 -4.99 12.35
C LYS A 8 -1.09 -4.07 11.25
N LEU A 9 -2.37 -3.71 11.26
CA LEU A 9 -2.92 -2.79 10.28
C LEU A 9 -2.27 -1.41 10.41
N VAL A 10 -2.30 -0.85 11.62
CA VAL A 10 -1.84 0.53 11.82
C VAL A 10 -0.36 0.68 11.53
N TYR A 11 0.48 -0.14 12.17
CA TYR A 11 1.93 -0.06 11.97
C TYR A 11 2.36 -0.52 10.58
N GLY A 12 1.70 -1.53 10.04
CA GLY A 12 1.96 -1.99 8.68
C GLY A 12 1.64 -0.94 7.62
N CYS A 13 0.48 -0.28 7.75
CA CYS A 13 0.09 0.80 6.83
C CYS A 13 1.04 2.00 6.96
N ALA A 14 1.43 2.35 8.19
CA ALA A 14 2.36 3.45 8.41
C ALA A 14 3.73 3.15 7.78
N TYR A 15 4.21 1.93 7.96
CA TYR A 15 5.49 1.50 7.40
C TYR A 15 5.42 1.46 5.86
N ALA A 16 4.38 0.85 5.30
CA ALA A 16 4.18 0.79 3.86
C ALA A 16 4.11 2.18 3.24
N SER A 17 3.37 3.09 3.86
CA SER A 17 3.24 4.48 3.40
C SER A 17 4.58 5.21 3.46
N SER A 18 5.36 5.01 4.51
CA SER A 18 6.67 5.64 4.66
C SER A 18 7.65 5.17 3.57
N LEU A 19 7.66 3.87 3.29
CA LEU A 19 8.46 3.31 2.20
C LEU A 19 8.04 3.90 0.85
N ALA A 20 6.75 3.94 0.58
CA ALA A 20 6.22 4.47 -0.68
C ALA A 20 6.49 5.97 -0.83
N SER A 21 6.44 6.73 0.25
CA SER A 21 6.68 8.17 0.23
C SER A 21 8.17 8.53 0.10
N GLY A 22 9.06 7.61 0.44
CA GLY A 22 10.50 7.84 0.37
C GLY A 22 11.09 8.63 1.54
N GLY A 23 10.33 8.85 2.60
CA GLY A 23 10.82 9.53 3.80
C GLY A 23 11.84 8.66 4.55
N LYS A 24 13.08 9.11 4.61
CA LYS A 24 14.19 8.30 5.12
C LYS A 24 14.08 8.02 6.61
N ASN A 25 13.89 9.05 7.40
CA ASN A 25 13.85 8.93 8.86
C ASN A 25 12.56 8.28 9.35
N ILE A 26 11.42 8.68 8.79
CA ILE A 26 10.13 8.12 9.17
C ILE A 26 10.06 6.64 8.82
N THR A 27 10.68 6.23 7.71
CA THR A 27 10.75 4.82 7.32
C THR A 27 11.52 4.01 8.37
N LYS A 28 12.66 4.53 8.84
CA LYS A 28 13.45 3.87 9.89
C LYS A 28 12.67 3.73 11.20
N VAL A 29 11.92 4.77 11.56
CA VAL A 29 11.09 4.75 12.77
C VAL A 29 10.04 3.62 12.67
N PHE A 30 9.29 3.56 11.59
CA PHE A 30 8.24 2.55 11.44
C PHE A 30 8.80 1.14 11.23
N GLU A 31 9.95 1.00 10.57
CA GLU A 31 10.62 -0.29 10.50
C GLU A 31 10.96 -0.79 11.89
N SER A 32 11.56 0.06 12.71
CA SER A 32 11.90 -0.26 14.10
C SER A 32 10.67 -0.63 14.91
N GLU A 33 9.58 0.13 14.77
CA GLU A 33 8.33 -0.17 15.49
C GLU A 33 7.72 -1.50 15.05
N CYS A 34 7.79 -1.83 13.78
CA CYS A 34 7.31 -3.13 13.28
C CYS A 34 8.18 -4.28 13.81
N LEU A 35 9.51 -4.09 13.84
CA LEU A 35 10.43 -5.12 14.35
C LEU A 35 10.27 -5.38 15.84
N LYS A 36 9.84 -4.37 16.61
CA LYS A 36 9.54 -4.55 18.03
C LYS A 36 8.28 -5.37 18.28
N ARG A 37 7.31 -5.32 17.36
CA ARG A 37 5.98 -5.90 17.54
C ARG A 37 5.75 -7.18 16.76
N PHE A 38 6.44 -7.33 15.64
CA PHE A 38 6.21 -8.42 14.69
C PHE A 38 7.54 -9.04 14.33
N ASP A 39 7.52 -10.13 13.54
CA ASP A 39 8.76 -10.80 13.14
C ASP A 39 9.38 -10.17 11.87
N ASP A 40 10.59 -10.61 11.55
CA ASP A 40 11.31 -10.12 10.37
C ASP A 40 10.56 -10.44 9.08
N SER A 41 9.83 -11.55 9.03
CA SER A 41 9.10 -11.94 7.83
C SER A 41 7.98 -10.95 7.51
N PHE A 42 7.33 -10.38 8.53
CA PHE A 42 6.31 -9.34 8.34
C PHE A 42 6.91 -8.10 7.68
N VAL A 43 8.06 -7.66 8.18
CA VAL A 43 8.77 -6.49 7.62
C VAL A 43 9.13 -6.75 6.15
N GLU A 44 9.65 -7.93 5.83
CA GLU A 44 10.00 -8.29 4.46
C GLU A 44 8.75 -8.36 3.56
N SER A 45 7.64 -8.85 4.09
CA SER A 45 6.38 -8.90 3.36
C SER A 45 5.86 -7.51 3.02
N VAL A 46 5.97 -6.56 3.96
CA VAL A 46 5.57 -5.16 3.69
C VAL A 46 6.46 -4.57 2.59
N LYS A 47 7.78 -4.76 2.67
CA LYS A 47 8.72 -4.28 1.64
C LYS A 47 8.38 -4.86 0.27
N SER A 48 8.12 -6.16 0.20
CA SER A 48 7.77 -6.82 -1.05
C SER A 48 6.47 -6.26 -1.62
N THR A 49 5.48 -5.99 -0.76
CA THR A 49 4.21 -5.40 -1.18
C THR A 49 4.43 -4.00 -1.75
N VAL A 50 5.28 -3.20 -1.13
CA VAL A 50 5.61 -1.85 -1.65
C VAL A 50 6.24 -1.95 -3.03
N ALA A 51 7.19 -2.87 -3.21
CA ALA A 51 7.87 -3.04 -4.50
C ALA A 51 6.88 -3.42 -5.60
N ILE A 52 6.02 -4.43 -5.33
CA ILE A 52 5.10 -4.92 -6.34
C ILE A 52 3.98 -3.93 -6.65
N MET A 53 3.47 -3.25 -5.63
CA MET A 53 2.43 -2.26 -5.85
C MET A 53 2.96 -1.01 -6.54
N SER A 54 4.19 -0.62 -6.27
CA SER A 54 4.81 0.50 -6.98
C SER A 54 4.95 0.19 -8.47
N LEU A 55 5.34 -1.03 -8.81
CA LEU A 55 5.38 -1.49 -10.20
C LEU A 55 3.98 -1.42 -10.84
N ASN A 56 2.98 -1.98 -10.18
CA ASN A 56 1.61 -1.98 -10.67
C ASN A 56 1.04 -0.56 -10.79
N ASN A 57 1.31 0.28 -9.80
CA ASN A 57 0.80 1.66 -9.81
C ASN A 57 1.34 2.45 -11.01
N VAL A 58 2.64 2.29 -11.32
CA VAL A 58 3.24 2.95 -12.48
C VAL A 58 2.63 2.43 -13.77
N TRP A 59 2.52 1.11 -13.91
CA TRP A 59 1.97 0.50 -15.12
C TRP A 59 0.53 0.95 -15.38
N TYR A 60 -0.34 0.89 -14.38
CA TYR A 60 -1.75 1.24 -14.57
C TYR A 60 -1.96 2.75 -14.79
N LYS A 61 -1.15 3.60 -14.17
CA LYS A 61 -1.16 5.04 -14.45
C LYS A 61 -0.72 5.31 -15.89
N PHE A 62 0.33 4.65 -16.33
CA PHE A 62 0.84 4.78 -17.69
C PHE A 62 -0.22 4.33 -18.70
N ARG A 63 -0.78 3.15 -18.50
CA ARG A 63 -1.79 2.58 -19.38
C ARG A 63 -3.06 3.45 -19.45
N ASP A 64 -3.48 3.97 -18.31
CA ASP A 64 -4.68 4.81 -18.23
C ASP A 64 -4.52 6.13 -18.98
N ALA A 65 -3.30 6.58 -19.18
CA ALA A 65 -2.99 7.81 -19.91
C ALA A 65 -2.91 7.60 -21.43
N MET A 66 -3.11 6.38 -21.93
CA MET A 66 -3.04 6.10 -23.36
C MET A 66 -4.21 6.74 -24.11
N PRO A 67 -4.00 7.13 -25.38
CA PRO A 67 -4.98 7.96 -26.13
C PRO A 67 -6.24 7.24 -26.59
N ASN A 68 -6.28 5.91 -26.59
CA ASN A 68 -7.46 5.17 -27.06
C ASN A 68 -7.73 3.93 -26.21
N ASN A 69 -8.94 3.38 -26.33
CA ASN A 69 -9.38 2.26 -25.52
C ASN A 69 -8.56 0.98 -25.75
N GLU A 70 -8.14 0.73 -26.97
CA GLU A 70 -7.32 -0.45 -27.27
C GLU A 70 -6.01 -0.42 -26.47
N MET A 71 -5.32 0.72 -26.48
CA MET A 71 -4.07 0.86 -25.74
C MET A 71 -4.28 0.84 -24.22
N LYS A 72 -5.43 1.37 -23.75
CA LYS A 72 -5.77 1.33 -22.30
C LYS A 72 -6.03 -0.09 -21.82
N MET A 73 -6.24 -1.04 -22.71
CA MET A 73 -6.49 -2.44 -22.37
C MET A 73 -5.24 -3.31 -22.52
N ALA A 74 -4.09 -2.71 -22.79
CA ALA A 74 -2.84 -3.47 -22.99
C ALA A 74 -2.53 -4.35 -21.76
N PRO A 75 -2.14 -5.62 -21.99
CA PRO A 75 -1.81 -6.52 -20.89
C PRO A 75 -0.47 -6.15 -20.26
N GLN A 76 -0.37 -6.35 -18.96
CA GLN A 76 0.83 -5.99 -18.18
C GLN A 76 2.09 -6.74 -18.66
N ARG A 77 1.98 -8.05 -18.85
CA ARG A 77 3.06 -8.96 -19.29
C ARG A 77 4.35 -8.90 -18.46
N MET A 78 4.27 -8.44 -17.24
CA MET A 78 5.39 -8.50 -16.31
C MET A 78 5.11 -9.62 -15.32
N ARG A 79 6.13 -10.48 -15.07
CA ARG A 79 5.96 -11.57 -14.14
C ARG A 79 6.03 -11.07 -12.71
N VAL A 80 4.99 -11.40 -11.94
CA VAL A 80 4.88 -10.91 -10.57
C VAL A 80 4.54 -12.09 -9.66
N ASN A 81 5.53 -12.91 -9.37
CA ASN A 81 5.34 -14.11 -8.57
C ASN A 81 4.91 -13.81 -7.13
N ILE A 82 5.32 -12.66 -6.60
CA ILE A 82 4.97 -12.20 -5.25
C ILE A 82 3.45 -12.10 -5.07
N MET A 83 2.71 -11.75 -6.13
CA MET A 83 1.25 -11.63 -6.08
C MET A 83 0.55 -12.96 -5.78
N ARG A 84 1.22 -14.08 -6.07
CA ARG A 84 0.61 -15.40 -6.00
C ARG A 84 0.26 -15.80 -4.57
N ASP A 85 1.08 -15.40 -3.61
CA ASP A 85 0.89 -15.72 -2.19
C ASP A 85 0.74 -14.47 -1.33
N TYR A 86 0.33 -13.37 -1.94
CA TYR A 86 0.12 -12.09 -1.27
C TYR A 86 1.36 -11.64 -0.48
N ALA A 87 2.53 -11.84 -1.06
CA ALA A 87 3.83 -11.49 -0.43
C ALA A 87 4.01 -12.15 0.95
N GLY A 88 3.34 -13.28 1.20
CA GLY A 88 3.41 -13.99 2.48
C GLY A 88 2.45 -13.45 3.55
N LEU A 89 1.61 -12.47 3.20
CA LEU A 89 0.59 -11.91 4.11
C LEU A 89 -0.74 -12.64 3.90
N ASP A 90 -1.67 -12.49 4.84
CA ASP A 90 -3.04 -12.86 4.54
C ASP A 90 -3.61 -11.88 3.50
N LYS A 91 -4.61 -12.32 2.78
CA LYS A 91 -5.18 -11.56 1.66
C LYS A 91 -5.64 -10.16 2.08
N ILE A 92 -6.30 -10.05 3.23
CA ILE A 92 -6.86 -8.76 3.69
C ILE A 92 -5.73 -7.78 4.02
N LEU A 93 -4.68 -8.22 4.71
CA LEU A 93 -3.53 -7.35 4.98
C LEU A 93 -2.83 -6.93 3.69
N PHE A 94 -2.64 -7.86 2.76
CA PHE A 94 -2.05 -7.54 1.47
C PHE A 94 -2.84 -6.46 0.74
N GLU A 95 -4.18 -6.61 0.67
CA GLU A 95 -5.05 -5.63 -0.01
C GLU A 95 -5.07 -4.30 0.73
N THR A 96 -5.02 -4.34 2.06
CA THR A 96 -4.98 -3.13 2.89
C THR A 96 -3.70 -2.33 2.62
N PHE A 97 -2.55 -2.99 2.65
CA PHE A 97 -1.28 -2.32 2.38
C PHE A 97 -1.19 -1.87 0.92
N SER A 98 -1.73 -2.67 0.01
CA SER A 98 -1.80 -2.31 -1.41
C SER A 98 -2.61 -1.04 -1.64
N LEU A 99 -3.73 -0.89 -0.94
CA LEU A 99 -4.55 0.33 -0.99
C LEU A 99 -3.76 1.53 -0.47
N CYS A 100 -3.09 1.37 0.67
CA CYS A 100 -2.28 2.41 1.28
C CYS A 100 -1.19 2.91 0.33
N ILE A 101 -0.45 1.99 -0.27
CA ILE A 101 0.64 2.29 -1.21
C ILE A 101 0.09 2.95 -2.47
N SER A 102 -1.02 2.43 -3.00
CA SER A 102 -1.65 2.98 -4.19
C SER A 102 -2.16 4.41 -3.97
N ALA A 103 -2.62 4.70 -2.74
CA ALA A 103 -3.03 6.05 -2.35
C ALA A 103 -1.83 7.00 -2.38
N VAL A 104 -0.70 6.60 -1.78
CA VAL A 104 0.53 7.40 -1.78
C VAL A 104 1.01 7.66 -3.20
N ASN A 105 0.99 6.64 -4.05
CA ASN A 105 1.46 6.74 -5.43
C ASN A 105 0.42 7.35 -6.39
N GLY A 106 -0.81 7.54 -5.96
CA GLY A 106 -1.85 8.23 -6.73
C GLY A 106 -2.41 7.46 -7.92
N CYS A 107 -2.52 6.14 -7.81
CA CYS A 107 -3.09 5.30 -8.87
C CYS A 107 -4.59 5.13 -8.68
N ASN A 108 -5.40 5.92 -9.38
CA ASN A 108 -6.87 5.89 -9.23
C ASN A 108 -7.46 4.50 -9.50
N PHE A 109 -7.03 3.85 -10.56
CA PHE A 109 -7.48 2.49 -10.91
C PHE A 109 -7.17 1.51 -9.77
N CYS A 110 -5.97 1.58 -9.24
CA CYS A 110 -5.51 0.68 -8.18
C CYS A 110 -6.27 0.92 -6.87
N ILE A 111 -6.44 2.19 -6.51
CA ILE A 111 -7.22 2.58 -5.31
C ILE A 111 -8.63 1.99 -5.39
N LYS A 112 -9.29 2.18 -6.51
CA LYS A 112 -10.65 1.66 -6.73
C LYS A 112 -10.69 0.14 -6.60
N SER A 113 -9.75 -0.54 -7.26
CA SER A 113 -9.70 -2.01 -7.30
C SER A 113 -9.52 -2.60 -5.89
N HIS A 114 -8.54 -2.09 -5.12
CA HIS A 114 -8.30 -2.59 -3.77
C HIS A 114 -9.43 -2.25 -2.82
N THR A 115 -10.04 -1.08 -2.98
CA THR A 115 -11.22 -0.67 -2.18
C THR A 115 -12.39 -1.60 -2.42
N GLU A 116 -12.72 -1.88 -3.69
CA GLU A 116 -13.82 -2.78 -4.02
C GLU A 116 -13.61 -4.16 -3.40
N LEU A 117 -12.39 -4.66 -3.48
CA LEU A 117 -12.05 -5.97 -2.94
C LEU A 117 -12.20 -6.03 -1.42
N LEU A 118 -11.75 -5.00 -0.72
CA LEU A 118 -11.90 -4.91 0.74
C LEU A 118 -13.36 -4.81 1.15
N LEU A 119 -14.17 -4.02 0.45
CA LEU A 119 -15.59 -3.91 0.72
C LEU A 119 -16.31 -5.26 0.49
N GLU A 120 -15.96 -5.97 -0.58
CA GLU A 120 -16.49 -7.30 -0.86
C GLU A 120 -16.15 -8.31 0.23
N ASN A 121 -15.05 -8.11 0.94
CA ASN A 121 -14.61 -8.95 2.05
C ASN A 121 -15.08 -8.44 3.40
N GLY A 122 -16.09 -7.57 3.42
CA GLY A 122 -16.80 -7.17 4.63
C GLY A 122 -16.16 -6.02 5.40
N LYS A 123 -15.17 -5.34 4.85
CA LYS A 123 -14.59 -4.19 5.54
C LYS A 123 -15.49 -2.98 5.41
N SER A 124 -15.51 -2.14 6.45
CA SER A 124 -16.38 -0.97 6.51
C SER A 124 -15.81 0.20 5.69
N LYS A 125 -16.68 1.16 5.38
CA LYS A 125 -16.22 2.42 4.76
C LYS A 125 -15.23 3.14 5.65
N ASP A 126 -15.44 3.13 6.97
CA ASP A 126 -14.52 3.76 7.92
C ASP A 126 -13.14 3.11 7.88
N TYR A 127 -13.10 1.78 7.72
CA TYR A 127 -11.84 1.06 7.53
C TYR A 127 -11.07 1.64 6.34
N ILE A 128 -11.74 1.79 5.21
CA ILE A 128 -11.15 2.35 3.98
C ILE A 128 -10.67 3.78 4.21
N TYR A 129 -11.51 4.62 4.79
CA TYR A 129 -11.17 6.03 5.03
C TYR A 129 -9.97 6.17 5.97
N ASN A 130 -9.88 5.32 6.98
CA ASN A 130 -8.76 5.37 7.92
C ASN A 130 -7.44 4.96 7.28
N ILE A 131 -7.46 4.03 6.33
CA ILE A 131 -6.27 3.69 5.54
C ILE A 131 -5.78 4.94 4.79
N GLY A 132 -6.69 5.65 4.14
CA GLY A 132 -6.36 6.89 3.45
C GLY A 132 -5.82 7.97 4.38
N ARG A 133 -6.37 8.06 5.59
CA ARG A 133 -5.89 9.02 6.60
C ARG A 133 -4.47 8.70 7.06
N ILE A 134 -4.17 7.43 7.31
CA ILE A 134 -2.81 7.00 7.69
C ILE A 134 -1.83 7.37 6.58
N ALA A 135 -2.15 7.04 5.33
CA ALA A 135 -1.30 7.39 4.19
C ALA A 135 -1.05 8.90 4.12
N SER A 136 -2.10 9.69 4.30
CA SER A 136 -2.03 11.15 4.24
C SER A 136 -1.12 11.72 5.32
N ILE A 137 -1.27 11.25 6.55
CA ILE A 137 -0.48 11.71 7.69
C ILE A 137 1.01 11.37 7.49
N VAL A 138 1.29 10.14 7.04
CA VAL A 138 2.66 9.68 6.84
C VAL A 138 3.33 10.46 5.70
N VAL A 139 2.63 10.72 4.62
CA VAL A 139 3.16 11.56 3.52
C VAL A 139 3.49 12.96 4.02
N ALA A 140 2.59 13.56 4.82
CA ALA A 140 2.84 14.87 5.40
C ALA A 140 4.11 14.87 6.26
N ALA A 141 4.28 13.86 7.12
CA ALA A 141 5.47 13.73 7.96
C ALA A 141 6.73 13.55 7.11
N SER A 142 6.66 12.77 6.03
CA SER A 142 7.78 12.59 5.10
C SER A 142 8.21 13.90 4.45
N LYS A 143 7.24 14.75 4.10
CA LYS A 143 7.54 16.05 3.49
C LYS A 143 8.23 16.98 4.48
N ILE A 144 7.82 16.96 5.75
CA ILE A 144 8.42 17.81 6.78
C ILE A 144 9.90 17.43 7.00
N GLU A 145 10.21 16.14 7.08
CA GLU A 145 11.60 15.72 7.30
C GLU A 145 12.50 16.07 6.11
N SER A 146 11.98 16.18 4.90
CA SER A 146 12.76 16.49 3.70
C SER A 146 13.14 17.97 3.61
N ILE A 147 12.58 18.81 4.48
CA ILE A 147 12.91 20.25 4.52
C ILE A 147 14.20 20.51 5.28
N ASP A 148 14.56 19.66 6.21
CA ASP A 148 15.82 19.78 6.96
C ASP A 148 17.04 19.48 6.05
#